data_7cf750644511491ec01f77aad0bd9a86
#
_entry.id   7cf750644511491ec01f77aad0bd9a86
#
_cell.length_a   1.000
_cell.length_b   1.000
_cell.length_c   1.000
_cell.angle_alpha   90.00
_cell.angle_beta   90.00
_cell.angle_gamma   90.00
#
_symmetry.space_group_name_H-M   'P 1'
#
loop_
_entity.id
_entity.type
_entity.pdbx_description
1 polymer ?
#
loop_
_entity_poly.entity_id
_entity_poly.type
_entity_poly.pdbx_seq_one_letter_code
_entity_poly.pdbx_strand_id
1 'polypeptide(L)'
;MSPIRCFSMIVLFAGLSGCGSGNDFSDLDAYMNEMRLRAPGKIEPTPTFRSYPTFTYNAANLRSPFSRQVRVDLAGQKHGSRNVKPDPNRVKQYLEGFNIEQFEMVGTIANATGSFALLRGAGGVHRLKVGDYLGRNDGRIVAISGSQVDVVEIVPDGEGAWLERPRTIPLKEHS
;
A
#
# COMPACT_ATOMS: atom_id res chain seq x y z
N MET A 1 -88.74 14.04 -28.31
CA MET A 1 -87.31 14.11 -28.08
C MET A 1 -86.77 15.31 -28.77
N SER A 2 -86.16 16.23 -28.02
CA SER A 2 -85.80 17.56 -28.62
C SER A 2 -84.61 17.38 -29.57
N PRO A 3 -84.62 17.95 -30.79
CA PRO A 3 -83.56 17.79 -31.80
C PRO A 3 -82.15 18.21 -31.28
N ILE A 4 -82.14 19.07 -30.27
CA ILE A 4 -80.89 19.54 -29.62
C ILE A 4 -80.20 18.43 -28.93
N ARG A 5 -80.90 17.46 -28.31
CA ARG A 5 -80.27 16.29 -27.61
C ARG A 5 -79.67 15.31 -28.62
N CYS A 6 -80.28 15.12 -29.78
CA CYS A 6 -79.70 14.26 -30.80
C CYS A 6 -78.43 14.88 -31.41
N PHE A 7 -78.41 16.19 -31.61
CA PHE A 7 -77.24 16.90 -32.11
C PHE A 7 -76.07 16.88 -31.13
N SER A 8 -76.36 17.05 -29.84
CA SER A 8 -75.34 16.97 -28.79
C SER A 8 -74.73 15.56 -28.68
N MET A 9 -75.56 14.53 -28.92
CA MET A 9 -75.05 13.12 -28.84
C MET A 9 -74.21 12.75 -30.05
N ILE A 10 -74.48 13.31 -31.24
CA ILE A 10 -73.69 13.10 -32.42
C ILE A 10 -72.33 13.78 -32.32
N VAL A 11 -72.27 15.00 -31.76
CA VAL A 11 -70.99 15.70 -31.50
C VAL A 11 -70.12 14.99 -30.49
N LEU A 12 -70.77 14.42 -29.47
CA LEU A 12 -70.04 13.64 -28.47
C LEU A 12 -69.41 12.34 -29.00
N PHE A 13 -70.15 11.68 -29.96
CA PHE A 13 -69.65 10.45 -30.61
C PHE A 13 -68.53 10.73 -31.62
N ALA A 14 -68.56 11.90 -32.34
CA ALA A 14 -67.49 12.29 -33.26
C ALA A 14 -66.17 12.63 -32.54
N GLY A 15 -66.22 13.06 -31.30
CA GLY A 15 -65.02 13.35 -30.49
C GLY A 15 -64.26 12.12 -30.03
N LEU A 16 -64.86 10.91 -29.98
CA LEU A 16 -64.21 9.70 -29.53
C LEU A 16 -63.45 8.93 -30.63
N SER A 17 -63.64 9.27 -31.91
CA SER A 17 -62.92 8.62 -33.01
C SER A 17 -61.49 9.14 -33.25
N GLY A 18 -60.99 10.03 -32.42
CA GLY A 18 -59.65 10.61 -32.52
C GLY A 18 -58.51 9.77 -31.95
N CYS A 19 -58.78 8.60 -31.37
CA CYS A 19 -57.72 7.64 -31.00
C CYS A 19 -57.42 6.73 -32.22
N GLY A 20 -57.01 7.34 -33.30
CA GLY A 20 -56.36 6.63 -34.41
C GLY A 20 -55.03 6.08 -33.90
N SER A 21 -54.89 4.79 -33.98
CA SER A 21 -53.73 3.97 -33.66
C SER A 21 -52.47 4.47 -34.37
N GLY A 22 -51.87 5.51 -33.82
CA GLY A 22 -50.55 5.97 -34.22
C GLY A 22 -49.44 5.14 -33.61
N ASN A 23 -49.67 3.85 -33.39
CA ASN A 23 -48.59 2.91 -33.06
C ASN A 23 -48.01 2.34 -34.35
N ASP A 24 -47.68 3.23 -35.27
CA ASP A 24 -46.89 2.83 -36.42
C ASP A 24 -45.43 2.82 -35.96
N PHE A 25 -44.96 1.66 -35.58
CA PHE A 25 -43.56 1.40 -35.23
C PHE A 25 -42.74 0.97 -36.47
N SER A 26 -43.16 1.41 -37.65
CA SER A 26 -42.51 1.06 -38.91
C SER A 26 -41.05 1.51 -38.97
N ASP A 27 -40.72 2.61 -38.32
CA ASP A 27 -39.35 3.10 -38.15
C ASP A 27 -38.50 2.16 -37.28
N LEU A 28 -39.08 1.65 -36.21
CA LEU A 28 -38.41 0.69 -35.33
C LEU A 28 -38.24 -0.66 -36.01
N ASP A 29 -39.28 -1.12 -36.74
CA ASP A 29 -39.19 -2.37 -37.51
C ASP A 29 -38.14 -2.25 -38.63
N ALA A 30 -38.09 -1.12 -39.32
CA ALA A 30 -37.06 -0.85 -40.31
C ALA A 30 -35.67 -0.88 -39.71
N TYR A 31 -35.45 -0.23 -38.54
CA TYR A 31 -34.19 -0.22 -37.83
C TYR A 31 -33.80 -1.64 -37.37
N MET A 32 -34.73 -2.39 -36.81
CA MET A 32 -34.46 -3.78 -36.37
C MET A 32 -34.09 -4.69 -37.55
N ASN A 33 -34.76 -4.54 -38.69
CA ASN A 33 -34.45 -5.27 -39.91
C ASN A 33 -33.06 -4.89 -40.46
N GLU A 34 -32.72 -3.57 -40.46
CA GLU A 34 -31.37 -3.13 -40.81
C GLU A 34 -30.31 -3.77 -39.90
N MET A 35 -30.54 -3.80 -38.57
CA MET A 35 -29.62 -4.39 -37.62
C MET A 35 -29.48 -5.90 -37.81
N ARG A 36 -30.57 -6.61 -38.17
CA ARG A 36 -30.51 -8.06 -38.47
C ARG A 36 -29.75 -8.36 -39.76
N LEU A 37 -29.82 -7.44 -40.76
CA LEU A 37 -29.11 -7.59 -42.02
C LEU A 37 -27.66 -7.15 -41.94
N ARG A 38 -27.29 -6.41 -40.88
CA ARG A 38 -25.91 -6.00 -40.68
C ARG A 38 -25.05 -7.25 -40.42
N ALA A 39 -24.05 -7.44 -41.24
CA ALA A 39 -23.15 -8.58 -41.10
C ALA A 39 -22.58 -8.61 -39.69
N PRO A 40 -22.60 -9.79 -39.02
CA PRO A 40 -22.00 -9.92 -37.69
C PRO A 40 -20.54 -9.49 -37.78
N GLY A 41 -20.11 -8.64 -36.84
CA GLY A 41 -18.73 -8.19 -36.75
C GLY A 41 -17.77 -9.38 -36.70
N LYS A 42 -16.54 -9.18 -37.16
CA LYS A 42 -15.52 -10.21 -37.09
C LYS A 42 -15.25 -10.53 -35.62
N ILE A 43 -15.60 -11.74 -35.21
CA ILE A 43 -15.28 -12.25 -33.88
C ILE A 43 -13.78 -12.50 -33.86
N GLU A 44 -13.08 -11.88 -32.92
CA GLU A 44 -11.67 -12.19 -32.71
C GLU A 44 -11.51 -13.65 -32.31
N PRO A 45 -10.51 -14.35 -32.87
CA PRO A 45 -10.26 -15.73 -32.49
C PRO A 45 -9.94 -15.79 -30.98
N THR A 46 -10.44 -16.81 -30.31
CA THR A 46 -10.16 -17.04 -28.90
C THR A 46 -8.65 -17.10 -28.68
N PRO A 47 -8.11 -16.46 -27.64
CA PRO A 47 -6.69 -16.51 -27.36
C PRO A 47 -6.24 -17.96 -27.19
N THR A 48 -5.20 -18.32 -27.92
CA THR A 48 -4.61 -19.65 -27.81
C THR A 48 -3.87 -19.75 -26.49
N PHE A 49 -4.24 -20.73 -25.67
CA PHE A 49 -3.52 -21.02 -24.44
C PHE A 49 -2.10 -21.46 -24.76
N ARG A 50 -1.12 -20.73 -24.25
CA ARG A 50 0.26 -21.23 -24.21
C ARG A 50 0.32 -22.23 -23.06
N SER A 51 0.62 -23.49 -23.35
CA SER A 51 0.92 -24.46 -22.30
C SER A 51 2.19 -24.00 -21.59
N TYR A 52 2.09 -23.67 -20.32
CA TYR A 52 3.26 -23.43 -19.49
C TYR A 52 3.90 -24.79 -19.17
N PRO A 53 5.23 -24.90 -19.18
CA PRO A 53 5.89 -26.11 -18.71
C PRO A 53 5.44 -26.35 -17.26
N THR A 54 5.04 -27.57 -16.96
CA THR A 54 4.67 -27.98 -15.61
C THR A 54 5.84 -27.73 -14.69
N PHE A 55 5.63 -26.87 -13.69
CA PHE A 55 6.64 -26.66 -12.66
C PHE A 55 6.74 -27.94 -11.81
N THR A 56 7.87 -28.59 -11.90
CA THR A 56 8.18 -29.73 -11.02
C THR A 56 8.82 -29.16 -9.77
N TYR A 57 8.13 -29.26 -8.65
CA TYR A 57 8.67 -28.85 -7.35
C TYR A 57 9.80 -29.80 -6.97
N ASN A 58 11.03 -29.35 -7.10
CA ASN A 58 12.22 -30.12 -6.75
C ASN A 58 12.90 -29.50 -5.52
N ALA A 59 12.22 -29.60 -4.39
CA ALA A 59 12.72 -29.09 -3.11
C ALA A 59 13.15 -30.21 -2.15
N ALA A 60 13.31 -31.44 -2.66
CA ALA A 60 13.71 -32.58 -1.81
C ALA A 60 15.06 -32.34 -1.08
N ASN A 61 15.94 -31.55 -1.70
CA ASN A 61 17.25 -31.21 -1.14
C ASN A 61 17.25 -29.87 -0.39
N LEU A 62 16.11 -29.17 -0.36
CA LEU A 62 16.00 -27.93 0.39
C LEU A 62 15.55 -28.24 1.81
N ARG A 63 16.00 -27.42 2.74
CA ARG A 63 15.59 -27.51 4.14
C ARG A 63 14.07 -27.32 4.26
N SER A 64 13.41 -28.21 5.00
CA SER A 64 11.97 -28.07 5.28
C SER A 64 11.70 -26.72 5.97
N PRO A 65 10.68 -25.96 5.50
CA PRO A 65 10.30 -24.72 6.16
C PRO A 65 9.78 -24.93 7.60
N PHE A 66 9.37 -26.18 7.92
CA PHE A 66 8.91 -26.55 9.27
C PHE A 66 10.00 -27.13 10.16
N SER A 67 11.21 -27.35 9.62
CA SER A 67 12.30 -27.72 10.49
C SER A 67 12.65 -26.50 11.35
N ARG A 68 12.78 -26.75 12.68
CA ARG A 68 13.16 -25.74 13.63
C ARG A 68 14.40 -25.04 13.07
N GLN A 69 14.33 -23.73 12.92
CA GLN A 69 15.52 -22.97 12.55
C GLN A 69 16.56 -23.34 13.61
N VAL A 70 17.56 -24.13 13.22
CA VAL A 70 18.82 -24.10 13.96
C VAL A 70 19.14 -22.61 13.95
N ARG A 71 19.12 -21.97 15.10
CA ARG A 71 19.79 -20.68 15.23
C ARG A 71 21.16 -20.96 14.62
N VAL A 72 21.35 -20.50 13.40
CA VAL A 72 22.69 -20.21 12.96
C VAL A 72 23.06 -19.17 14.00
N ASP A 73 23.76 -19.60 15.02
CA ASP A 73 24.60 -18.68 15.75
C ASP A 73 25.33 -18.02 14.62
N LEU A 74 24.94 -16.77 14.35
CA LEU A 74 25.70 -15.92 13.47
C LEU A 74 27.06 -15.82 14.17
N ALA A 75 27.87 -16.85 13.95
CA ALA A 75 29.25 -16.91 14.43
C ALA A 75 30.12 -15.79 13.82
N GLY A 76 29.46 -14.84 13.19
CA GLY A 76 29.95 -13.55 12.77
C GLY A 76 29.22 -12.36 13.42
N GLN A 77 28.10 -12.54 14.14
CA GLN A 77 27.64 -11.49 15.03
C GLN A 77 28.60 -11.48 16.21
N LYS A 78 29.43 -10.47 16.19
CA LYS A 78 30.41 -10.16 17.22
C LYS A 78 29.78 -10.45 18.58
N HIS A 79 30.31 -11.44 19.28
CA HIS A 79 30.01 -11.65 20.69
C HIS A 79 30.09 -10.28 21.36
N GLY A 80 29.15 -9.98 22.24
CA GLY A 80 29.09 -8.70 22.91
C GLY A 80 30.49 -8.34 23.42
N SER A 81 30.93 -7.17 23.09
CA SER A 81 32.22 -6.70 23.60
C SER A 81 32.00 -6.24 25.03
N ARG A 82 32.77 -6.79 25.95
CA ARG A 82 32.80 -6.29 27.35
C ARG A 82 33.27 -4.84 27.44
N ASN A 83 33.82 -4.30 26.35
CA ASN A 83 34.24 -2.90 26.23
C ASN A 83 33.13 -1.96 25.77
N VAL A 84 31.99 -2.51 25.32
CA VAL A 84 30.80 -1.71 24.92
C VAL A 84 29.86 -1.71 26.12
N LYS A 85 29.61 -0.53 26.67
CA LYS A 85 28.65 -0.33 27.77
C LYS A 85 27.90 0.98 27.55
N PRO A 86 26.61 1.04 27.93
CA PRO A 86 25.92 2.33 28.04
C PRO A 86 26.67 3.24 29.03
N ASP A 87 26.78 4.52 28.71
CA ASP A 87 27.32 5.49 29.65
C ASP A 87 26.23 5.90 30.65
N PRO A 88 26.33 5.49 31.96
CA PRO A 88 25.30 5.80 32.94
C PRO A 88 25.30 7.28 33.36
N ASN A 89 26.38 8.03 33.06
CA ASN A 89 26.52 9.42 33.45
C ASN A 89 26.08 10.40 32.34
N ARG A 90 25.74 9.89 31.16
CA ARG A 90 25.26 10.71 30.06
C ARG A 90 23.84 11.18 30.32
N VAL A 91 23.58 12.47 30.11
CA VAL A 91 22.23 13.01 30.12
C VAL A 91 21.47 12.47 28.90
N LYS A 92 20.39 11.73 29.15
CA LYS A 92 19.58 11.16 28.08
C LYS A 92 18.82 12.27 27.33
N GLN A 93 18.76 12.12 26.01
CA GLN A 93 17.99 13.00 25.15
C GLN A 93 16.49 12.63 25.18
N TYR A 94 15.62 13.57 24.84
CA TYR A 94 14.17 13.39 24.88
C TYR A 94 13.69 12.14 24.09
N LEU A 95 14.28 11.87 22.93
CA LEU A 95 13.89 10.77 22.06
C LEU A 95 14.32 9.39 22.55
N GLU A 96 15.16 9.32 23.56
CA GLU A 96 15.54 8.06 24.21
C GLU A 96 14.46 7.53 25.17
N GLY A 97 13.41 8.28 25.44
CA GLY A 97 12.23 7.82 26.18
C GLY A 97 11.29 6.91 25.37
N PHE A 98 11.48 6.83 24.08
CA PHE A 98 10.58 6.14 23.15
C PHE A 98 11.26 4.90 22.53
N ASN A 99 10.46 3.95 22.04
CA ASN A 99 11.02 2.81 21.33
C ASN A 99 11.44 3.22 19.92
N ILE A 100 12.54 2.65 19.42
CA ILE A 100 13.06 2.99 18.08
C ILE A 100 12.06 2.68 16.97
N GLU A 101 11.20 1.67 17.13
CA GLU A 101 10.16 1.28 16.18
C GLU A 101 9.04 2.31 16.03
N GLN A 102 8.96 3.30 16.92
CA GLN A 102 7.97 4.38 16.83
C GLN A 102 8.43 5.52 15.92
N PHE A 103 9.67 5.47 15.44
CA PHE A 103 10.22 6.49 14.56
C PHE A 103 10.16 6.05 13.10
N GLU A 104 9.69 6.96 12.25
CA GLU A 104 9.65 6.81 10.79
C GLU A 104 10.46 7.94 10.16
N MET A 105 11.33 7.63 9.22
CA MET A 105 12.02 8.66 8.46
C MET A 105 11.06 9.26 7.42
N VAL A 106 10.92 10.58 7.46
CA VAL A 106 10.04 11.33 6.53
C VAL A 106 10.82 12.19 5.54
N GLY A 107 12.13 12.31 5.72
CA GLY A 107 12.99 13.04 4.80
C GLY A 107 14.34 13.38 5.39
N THR A 108 15.13 14.14 4.60
CA THR A 108 16.41 14.70 5.00
C THR A 108 16.47 16.20 4.72
N ILE A 109 17.25 16.90 5.50
CA ILE A 109 17.62 18.30 5.22
C ILE A 109 19.14 18.39 5.21
N ALA A 110 19.71 18.91 4.14
CA ALA A 110 21.14 19.22 4.06
C ALA A 110 21.34 20.72 4.07
N ASN A 111 22.31 21.19 4.84
CA ASN A 111 22.74 22.59 4.85
C ASN A 111 24.28 22.68 4.97
N ALA A 112 24.80 23.88 5.08
CA ALA A 112 26.23 24.12 5.21
C ALA A 112 26.86 23.47 6.47
N THR A 113 26.05 23.12 7.47
CA THR A 113 26.49 22.49 8.73
C THR A 113 26.38 20.96 8.73
N GLY A 114 25.81 20.37 7.67
CA GLY A 114 25.70 18.91 7.52
C GLY A 114 24.32 18.42 7.09
N SER A 115 24.20 17.12 7.08
CA SER A 115 22.94 16.41 6.78
C SER A 115 22.21 16.06 8.06
N PHE A 116 20.90 16.28 8.04
CA PHE A 116 20.00 15.97 9.15
C PHE A 116 18.88 15.05 8.65
N ALA A 117 18.52 14.08 9.45
CA ALA A 117 17.33 13.28 9.23
C ALA A 117 16.11 13.92 9.90
N LEU A 118 14.98 13.83 9.23
CA LEU A 118 13.68 14.16 9.80
C LEU A 118 12.99 12.86 10.18
N LEU A 119 12.83 12.63 11.47
CA LEU A 119 12.14 11.45 12.01
C LEU A 119 10.81 11.90 12.63
N ARG A 120 9.73 11.26 12.19
CA ARG A 120 8.40 11.39 12.78
C ARG A 120 8.27 10.37 13.90
N GLY A 121 7.83 10.81 15.07
CA GLY A 121 7.61 9.99 16.25
C GLY A 121 7.52 10.88 17.49
N ALA A 122 7.27 10.30 18.66
CA ALA A 122 7.21 11.04 19.94
C ALA A 122 6.32 12.31 19.89
N GLY A 123 5.22 12.26 19.11
CA GLY A 123 4.27 13.36 18.98
C GLY A 123 4.66 14.46 18.00
N GLY A 124 5.73 14.32 17.21
CA GLY A 124 6.15 15.35 16.25
C GLY A 124 7.15 14.86 15.21
N VAL A 125 7.71 15.81 14.47
CA VAL A 125 8.83 15.59 13.57
C VAL A 125 10.08 16.22 14.19
N HIS A 126 11.11 15.40 14.34
CA HIS A 126 12.36 15.77 14.98
C HIS A 126 13.50 15.79 13.98
N ARG A 127 14.33 16.82 14.07
CA ARG A 127 15.53 16.94 13.25
C ARG A 127 16.73 16.39 14.03
N LEU A 128 17.37 15.39 13.49
CA LEU A 128 18.49 14.69 14.12
C LEU A 128 19.72 14.66 13.20
N LYS A 129 20.89 14.66 13.80
CA LYS A 129 22.18 14.57 13.11
C LYS A 129 22.94 13.32 13.51
N VAL A 130 23.98 13.01 12.78
CA VAL A 130 24.93 11.95 13.19
C VAL A 130 25.50 12.26 14.56
N GLY A 131 25.47 11.26 15.46
CA GLY A 131 25.89 11.36 16.86
C GLY A 131 24.75 11.63 17.84
N ASP A 132 23.55 12.00 17.40
CA ASP A 132 22.38 12.13 18.26
C ASP A 132 21.86 10.76 18.69
N TYR A 133 21.09 10.75 19.78
CA TYR A 133 20.57 9.52 20.38
C TYR A 133 19.05 9.45 20.28
N LEU A 134 18.55 8.23 20.06
CA LEU A 134 17.12 7.92 20.05
C LEU A 134 16.90 6.44 20.44
N GLY A 135 15.72 6.15 20.93
CA GLY A 135 15.39 4.77 21.36
C GLY A 135 15.88 4.45 22.76
N ARG A 136 15.18 3.52 23.42
CA ARG A 136 15.45 3.17 24.83
C ARG A 136 16.78 2.44 25.06
N ASN A 137 17.39 1.94 23.99
CA ASN A 137 18.60 1.12 24.06
C ASN A 137 19.84 1.93 23.66
N ASP A 138 19.93 3.17 24.09
CA ASP A 138 21.07 4.07 23.79
C ASP A 138 21.43 4.09 22.30
N GLY A 139 20.40 4.09 21.41
CA GLY A 139 20.56 4.07 19.96
C GLY A 139 21.22 5.35 19.46
N ARG A 140 22.43 5.24 18.92
CA ARG A 140 23.20 6.38 18.37
C ARG A 140 23.12 6.36 16.85
N ILE A 141 22.81 7.52 16.26
CA ILE A 141 22.83 7.69 14.81
C ILE A 141 24.29 7.68 14.33
N VAL A 142 24.61 6.72 13.44
CA VAL A 142 25.95 6.56 12.90
C VAL A 142 26.07 7.06 11.46
N ALA A 143 24.98 7.00 10.68
CA ALA A 143 24.95 7.53 9.32
C ALA A 143 23.53 8.00 8.93
N ILE A 144 23.48 9.00 8.06
CA ILE A 144 22.26 9.52 7.47
C ILE A 144 22.46 9.54 5.95
N SER A 145 21.58 8.85 5.23
CA SER A 145 21.50 8.88 3.77
C SER A 145 20.16 9.46 3.30
N GLY A 146 20.01 9.70 2.00
CA GLY A 146 18.75 10.18 1.43
C GLY A 146 17.58 9.21 1.60
N SER A 147 17.86 7.91 1.78
CA SER A 147 16.88 6.84 1.83
C SER A 147 16.75 6.14 3.19
N GLN A 148 17.69 6.35 4.11
CA GLN A 148 17.68 5.67 5.41
C GLN A 148 18.55 6.37 6.45
N VAL A 149 18.28 6.06 7.70
CA VAL A 149 19.11 6.41 8.86
C VAL A 149 19.62 5.13 9.50
N ASP A 150 20.93 5.05 9.69
CA ASP A 150 21.56 3.92 10.37
C ASP A 150 21.83 4.29 11.83
N VAL A 151 21.38 3.40 12.72
CA VAL A 151 21.46 3.56 14.18
C VAL A 151 22.14 2.34 14.76
N VAL A 152 22.96 2.53 15.78
CA VAL A 152 23.55 1.42 16.56
C VAL A 152 23.00 1.52 17.97
N GLU A 153 22.28 0.48 18.39
CA GLU A 153 21.76 0.32 19.74
C GLU A 153 22.74 -0.52 20.59
N ILE A 154 22.76 -0.26 21.89
CA ILE A 154 23.51 -1.07 22.87
C ILE A 154 22.50 -1.90 23.67
N VAL A 155 22.55 -3.21 23.50
CA VAL A 155 21.61 -4.14 24.14
C VAL A 155 22.35 -5.17 24.97
N PRO A 156 21.79 -5.63 26.11
CA PRO A 156 22.42 -6.70 26.91
C PRO A 156 22.39 -8.02 26.14
N ASP A 157 23.44 -8.81 26.24
CA ASP A 157 23.52 -10.14 25.63
C ASP A 157 22.89 -11.25 26.50
N GLY A 158 22.48 -10.93 27.71
CA GLY A 158 21.89 -11.87 28.66
C GLY A 158 22.93 -12.57 29.56
N GLU A 159 24.23 -12.43 29.31
CA GLU A 159 25.33 -13.03 30.09
C GLU A 159 26.13 -11.98 30.86
N GLY A 160 25.62 -10.77 30.97
CA GLY A 160 26.24 -9.66 31.69
C GLY A 160 27.19 -8.81 30.84
N ALA A 161 27.27 -9.06 29.53
CA ALA A 161 27.95 -8.23 28.58
C ALA A 161 26.93 -7.42 27.73
N TRP A 162 27.45 -6.52 26.91
CA TRP A 162 26.66 -5.68 26.03
C TRP A 162 27.11 -5.92 24.58
N LEU A 163 26.17 -5.80 23.65
CA LEU A 163 26.46 -5.90 22.23
C LEU A 163 25.84 -4.73 21.46
N GLU A 164 26.52 -4.36 20.40
CA GLU A 164 26.02 -3.40 19.44
C GLU A 164 25.06 -4.09 18.46
N ARG A 165 23.88 -3.53 18.31
CA ARG A 165 22.86 -3.98 17.37
C ARG A 165 22.59 -2.90 16.33
N PRO A 166 23.02 -3.12 15.08
CA PRO A 166 22.69 -2.18 14.02
C PRO A 166 21.20 -2.21 13.68
N ARG A 167 20.64 -1.06 13.47
CA ARG A 167 19.24 -0.83 13.02
C ARG A 167 19.23 0.17 11.90
N THR A 168 18.31 -0.02 10.97
CA THR A 168 18.09 0.92 9.87
C THR A 168 16.64 1.39 9.90
N ILE A 169 16.45 2.70 9.81
CA ILE A 169 15.13 3.34 9.69
C ILE A 169 15.01 3.82 8.24
N PRO A 170 14.25 3.13 7.38
CA PRO A 170 14.10 3.50 5.98
C PRO A 170 13.19 4.74 5.83
N LEU A 171 13.40 5.47 4.73
CA LEU A 171 12.50 6.54 4.32
C LEU A 171 11.13 5.95 3.98
N LYS A 172 10.09 6.49 4.58
CA LYS A 172 8.72 6.12 4.26
C LYS A 172 8.27 6.86 3.01
N GLU A 173 8.17 6.15 1.90
CA GLU A 173 7.57 6.71 0.69
C GLU A 173 6.06 6.90 0.90
N HIS A 174 5.58 8.10 0.61
CA HIS A 174 4.15 8.37 0.59
C HIS A 174 3.61 7.98 -0.80
N SER A 175 2.82 6.90 -0.84
CA SER A 175 1.98 6.56 -1.99
C SER A 175 0.77 7.47 -2.05
#